data_705ea3d4d30f2be5fbdd3224a0711ef8
#
_entry.id   705ea3d4d30f2be5fbdd3224a0711ef8
#
_cell.length_a   1.000
_cell.length_b   1.000
_cell.length_c   1.000
_cell.angle_alpha   90.00
_cell.angle_beta   90.00
_cell.angle_gamma   90.00
#
_symmetry.space_group_name_H-M   'P 1'
#
loop_
_entity.id
_entity.type
_entity.pdbx_description
1 polymer ?
#
loop_
_entity_poly.entity_id
_entity_poly.type
_entity_poly.pdbx_seq_one_letter_code
_entity_poly.pdbx_strand_id
1 'polypeptide(L)'
;MFQTCKGVLVVLSFLIIAARCGLEIIPERTKVIYVNQKYFYNLSLEVKKYSRTSPYYYNVDVTTKQPWTNNVTLHISFNEYVQNEYRSSFIELHRKFCDLMKFDKIIGNMIKYFGIDCPLPAGTLRLINVTVVLNTLPNVFPFQKCRIATEVKITATNESMTVFHNYVTFKDTKRTG
;
A
#
# COMPACT_ATOMS: atom_id res chain seq x y z
N MET A 1 -18.78 55.16 -4.51
CA MET A 1 -17.54 54.37 -4.40
C MET A 1 -17.74 53.12 -3.53
N PHE A 2 -18.80 52.32 -3.80
CA PHE A 2 -19.18 51.16 -2.97
C PHE A 2 -19.65 49.94 -3.80
N GLN A 3 -19.25 49.84 -5.07
CA GLN A 3 -19.69 48.74 -5.95
C GLN A 3 -18.62 47.70 -6.31
N THR A 4 -17.35 47.89 -5.92
CA THR A 4 -16.25 46.98 -6.30
C THR A 4 -15.97 45.89 -5.30
N CYS A 5 -16.55 45.92 -4.08
CA CYS A 5 -16.24 44.98 -3.04
C CYS A 5 -17.04 43.65 -3.09
N LYS A 6 -18.22 43.66 -3.79
CA LYS A 6 -19.07 42.44 -3.89
C LYS A 6 -18.57 41.44 -4.91
N GLY A 7 -17.86 41.86 -5.95
CA GLY A 7 -17.30 40.97 -6.97
C GLY A 7 -16.11 40.13 -6.48
N VAL A 8 -15.28 40.70 -5.63
CA VAL A 8 -14.08 40.02 -5.10
C VAL A 8 -14.45 38.92 -4.10
N LEU A 9 -15.51 39.11 -3.30
CA LEU A 9 -15.98 38.11 -2.35
C LEU A 9 -16.60 36.88 -3.03
N VAL A 10 -17.24 37.04 -4.18
CA VAL A 10 -17.80 35.92 -4.95
C VAL A 10 -16.70 35.11 -5.64
N VAL A 11 -15.65 35.76 -6.13
CA VAL A 11 -14.49 35.05 -6.73
C VAL A 11 -13.67 34.30 -5.68
N LEU A 12 -13.53 34.86 -4.47
CA LEU A 12 -12.87 34.16 -3.37
C LEU A 12 -13.67 32.94 -2.89
N SER A 13 -15.00 32.96 -2.93
CA SER A 13 -15.81 31.80 -2.54
C SER A 13 -15.75 30.66 -3.56
N PHE A 14 -15.44 30.91 -4.82
CA PHE A 14 -15.23 29.89 -5.85
C PHE A 14 -13.87 29.23 -5.76
N LEU A 15 -12.85 29.87 -5.16
CA LEU A 15 -11.52 29.31 -4.98
C LEU A 15 -11.40 28.34 -3.78
N ILE A 16 -12.39 28.28 -2.91
CA ILE A 16 -12.36 27.41 -1.71
C ILE A 16 -12.97 26.02 -2.00
N ILE A 17 -13.58 25.81 -3.15
CA ILE A 17 -14.01 24.48 -3.60
C ILE A 17 -12.82 23.81 -4.34
N ALA A 18 -11.64 23.81 -3.73
CA ALA A 18 -10.62 22.84 -4.08
C ALA A 18 -11.16 21.48 -3.61
N ALA A 19 -11.82 20.78 -4.51
CA ALA A 19 -12.28 19.43 -4.29
C ALA A 19 -11.10 18.61 -3.75
N ARG A 20 -11.15 18.26 -2.47
CA ARG A 20 -10.26 17.26 -1.91
C ARG A 20 -10.69 15.93 -2.53
N CYS A 21 -10.21 15.70 -3.75
CA CYS A 21 -10.30 14.40 -4.37
C CYS A 21 -9.36 13.49 -3.59
N GLY A 22 -9.89 12.58 -2.82
CA GLY A 22 -9.13 11.56 -2.12
C GLY A 22 -9.15 10.29 -2.94
N LEU A 23 -8.05 9.56 -2.95
CA LEU A 23 -7.97 8.21 -3.52
C LEU A 23 -8.18 7.21 -2.38
N GLU A 24 -9.18 6.35 -2.52
CA GLU A 24 -9.44 5.23 -1.61
C GLU A 24 -8.88 3.95 -2.21
N ILE A 25 -8.14 3.18 -1.41
CA ILE A 25 -7.72 1.83 -1.78
C ILE A 25 -8.65 0.83 -1.12
N ILE A 26 -9.28 0.02 -1.95
CA ILE A 26 -10.13 -1.07 -1.52
C ILE A 26 -9.36 -2.38 -1.74
N PRO A 27 -8.85 -3.00 -0.67
CA PRO A 27 -8.24 -4.32 -0.80
C PRO A 27 -9.33 -5.37 -1.05
N GLU A 28 -9.18 -6.15 -2.11
CA GLU A 28 -10.15 -7.20 -2.45
C GLU A 28 -9.75 -8.54 -1.80
N ARG A 29 -8.50 -8.91 -1.95
CA ARG A 29 -7.95 -10.17 -1.45
C ARG A 29 -6.43 -10.16 -1.44
N THR A 30 -5.85 -11.08 -0.68
CA THR A 30 -4.41 -11.42 -0.72
C THR A 30 -4.23 -12.86 -1.12
N LYS A 31 -3.08 -13.20 -1.69
CA LYS A 31 -2.68 -14.56 -1.99
C LYS A 31 -1.19 -14.72 -1.76
N VAL A 32 -0.81 -15.59 -0.84
CA VAL A 32 0.58 -16.03 -0.67
C VAL A 32 0.85 -17.08 -1.76
N ILE A 33 1.85 -16.83 -2.59
CA ILE A 33 2.22 -17.67 -3.74
C ILE A 33 3.35 -18.62 -3.35
N TYR A 34 4.33 -18.11 -2.61
CA TYR A 34 5.52 -18.86 -2.22
C TYR A 34 6.00 -18.42 -0.85
N VAL A 35 6.42 -19.36 -0.03
CA VAL A 35 7.08 -19.13 1.26
C VAL A 35 8.25 -20.10 1.40
N ASN A 36 9.45 -19.57 1.60
CA ASN A 36 10.63 -20.36 1.88
C ASN A 36 10.74 -20.62 3.38
N GLN A 37 10.53 -21.86 3.79
CA GLN A 37 10.59 -22.31 5.18
C GLN A 37 11.97 -22.10 5.86
N LYS A 38 13.00 -21.83 5.08
CA LYS A 38 14.33 -21.45 5.62
C LYS A 38 14.27 -20.13 6.41
N TYR A 39 13.40 -19.20 6.00
CA TYR A 39 13.32 -17.83 6.53
C TYR A 39 12.10 -17.55 7.41
N PHE A 40 11.07 -18.38 7.29
CA PHE A 40 9.83 -18.21 8.03
C PHE A 40 9.44 -19.46 8.82
N TYR A 41 8.85 -19.26 9.98
CA TYR A 41 8.05 -20.28 10.67
C TYR A 41 6.60 -20.25 10.20
N ASN A 42 6.06 -19.04 10.03
CA ASN A 42 4.68 -18.80 9.58
C ASN A 42 4.61 -17.52 8.74
N LEU A 43 3.73 -17.53 7.74
CA LEU A 43 3.32 -16.34 6.99
C LEU A 43 1.86 -16.49 6.58
N SER A 44 0.99 -15.66 7.15
CA SER A 44 -0.42 -15.55 6.77
C SER A 44 -0.75 -14.09 6.47
N LEU A 45 -1.39 -13.87 5.34
CA LEU A 45 -1.89 -12.58 4.90
C LEU A 45 -3.36 -12.75 4.50
N GLU A 46 -4.26 -12.03 5.13
CA GLU A 46 -5.68 -12.12 4.85
C GLU A 46 -6.32 -10.75 4.73
N VAL A 47 -7.30 -10.62 3.84
CA VAL A 47 -8.21 -9.49 3.79
C VAL A 47 -9.56 -9.92 4.32
N LYS A 48 -10.08 -9.20 5.31
CA LYS A 48 -11.38 -9.49 5.94
C LYS A 48 -12.32 -8.30 5.83
N LYS A 49 -13.60 -8.60 5.67
CA LYS A 49 -14.70 -7.65 5.75
C LYS A 49 -15.76 -8.24 6.67
N TYR A 50 -16.06 -7.56 7.77
CA TYR A 50 -16.94 -8.10 8.81
C TYR A 50 -18.43 -7.83 8.55
N SER A 51 -18.75 -6.78 7.81
CA SER A 51 -20.13 -6.46 7.44
C SER A 51 -20.18 -5.75 6.08
N ARG A 52 -21.39 -5.59 5.54
CA ARG A 52 -21.59 -4.92 4.25
C ARG A 52 -21.09 -3.46 4.25
N THR A 53 -21.17 -2.80 5.40
CA THR A 53 -20.79 -1.39 5.58
C THR A 53 -19.43 -1.21 6.24
N SER A 54 -18.80 -2.27 6.77
CA SER A 54 -17.47 -2.17 7.38
C SER A 54 -16.38 -1.92 6.33
N PRO A 55 -15.29 -1.24 6.69
CA PRO A 55 -14.11 -1.20 5.86
C PRO A 55 -13.50 -2.60 5.68
N TYR A 56 -12.59 -2.71 4.74
CA TYR A 56 -11.74 -3.89 4.62
C TYR A 56 -10.56 -3.78 5.59
N TYR A 57 -10.17 -4.91 6.16
CA TYR A 57 -9.07 -5.02 7.10
C TYR A 57 -8.03 -6.00 6.60
N TYR A 58 -6.76 -5.65 6.79
CA TYR A 58 -5.67 -6.61 6.66
C TYR A 58 -5.39 -7.27 8.01
N ASN A 59 -5.21 -8.59 7.97
CA ASN A 59 -4.62 -9.37 9.04
C ASN A 59 -3.30 -9.95 8.53
N VAL A 60 -2.24 -9.69 9.28
CA VAL A 60 -0.89 -10.17 8.99
C VAL A 60 -0.41 -10.95 10.21
N ASP A 61 -0.01 -12.20 10.00
CA ASP A 61 0.65 -13.01 11.00
C ASP A 61 1.90 -13.62 10.37
N VAL A 62 3.05 -13.09 10.76
CA VAL A 62 4.34 -13.51 10.21
C VAL A 62 5.32 -13.77 11.33
N THR A 63 6.01 -14.92 11.25
CA THR A 63 7.11 -15.24 12.16
C THR A 63 8.38 -15.48 11.35
N THR A 64 9.32 -14.53 11.46
CA THR A 64 10.59 -14.56 10.75
C THR A 64 11.68 -15.20 11.58
N LYS A 65 12.58 -15.95 10.93
CA LYS A 65 13.73 -16.63 11.58
C LYS A 65 14.95 -15.73 11.70
N GLN A 66 14.99 -14.64 10.96
CA GLN A 66 16.12 -13.70 10.94
C GLN A 66 15.63 -12.25 10.93
N PRO A 67 16.44 -11.30 11.44
CA PRO A 67 16.09 -9.89 11.38
C PRO A 67 16.12 -9.37 9.94
N TRP A 68 15.25 -8.42 9.65
CA TRP A 68 15.22 -7.71 8.38
C TRP A 68 15.91 -6.35 8.54
N THR A 69 16.94 -6.17 7.75
CA THR A 69 17.71 -4.93 7.61
C THR A 69 17.87 -4.65 6.10
N ASN A 70 18.98 -4.09 5.69
CA ASN A 70 19.35 -4.03 4.26
C ASN A 70 19.87 -5.37 3.69
N ASN A 71 19.82 -6.45 4.50
CA ASN A 71 20.02 -7.83 4.03
C ASN A 71 18.80 -8.38 3.26
N VAL A 72 17.67 -7.66 3.31
CA VAL A 72 16.43 -8.02 2.61
C VAL A 72 16.11 -6.92 1.59
N THR A 73 15.73 -7.34 0.39
CA THR A 73 15.28 -6.47 -0.72
C THR A 73 13.85 -6.80 -1.08
N LEU A 74 13.03 -5.76 -1.24
CA LEU A 74 11.66 -5.87 -1.72
C LEU A 74 11.60 -5.50 -3.20
N HIS A 75 10.97 -6.37 -3.98
CA HIS A 75 10.59 -6.16 -5.37
C HIS A 75 9.07 -6.06 -5.42
N ILE A 76 8.57 -4.87 -5.72
CA ILE A 76 7.13 -4.59 -5.77
C ILE A 76 6.79 -4.19 -7.19
N SER A 77 5.92 -4.94 -7.85
CA SER A 77 5.43 -4.62 -9.18
C SER A 77 3.92 -4.44 -9.18
N PHE A 78 3.47 -3.44 -9.94
CA PHE A 78 2.06 -3.15 -10.11
C PHE A 78 1.59 -3.70 -11.46
N ASN A 79 0.58 -4.56 -11.41
CA ASN A 79 0.02 -5.19 -12.59
C ASN A 79 -1.40 -4.70 -12.79
N GLU A 80 -1.65 -4.00 -13.88
CA GLU A 80 -2.96 -3.47 -14.21
C GLU A 80 -3.92 -4.56 -14.68
N TYR A 81 -5.20 -4.44 -14.29
CA TYR A 81 -6.24 -5.35 -14.76
C TYR A 81 -6.87 -4.82 -16.05
N VAL A 82 -6.49 -5.43 -17.19
CA VAL A 82 -6.94 -5.05 -18.54
C VAL A 82 -7.39 -6.30 -19.27
N GLN A 83 -8.55 -6.24 -19.95
CA GLN A 83 -9.08 -7.35 -20.74
C GLN A 83 -9.17 -8.68 -19.99
N ASN A 84 -9.62 -8.65 -18.73
CA ASN A 84 -9.76 -9.80 -17.83
C ASN A 84 -8.44 -10.46 -17.37
N GLU A 85 -7.30 -9.79 -17.57
CA GLU A 85 -5.97 -10.27 -17.17
C GLU A 85 -5.20 -9.22 -16.39
N TYR A 86 -4.28 -9.67 -15.53
CA TYR A 86 -3.31 -8.79 -14.87
C TYR A 86 -2.04 -8.72 -15.69
N ARG A 87 -1.79 -7.56 -16.32
CA ARG A 87 -0.61 -7.29 -17.14
C ARG A 87 0.38 -6.40 -16.38
N SER A 88 1.67 -6.68 -16.54
CA SER A 88 2.72 -5.86 -15.92
C SER A 88 2.64 -4.42 -16.43
N SER A 89 2.76 -3.49 -15.50
CA SER A 89 2.86 -2.07 -15.80
C SER A 89 4.31 -1.60 -15.74
N PHE A 90 4.52 -0.32 -16.00
CA PHE A 90 5.83 0.32 -15.89
C PHE A 90 6.20 0.71 -14.45
N ILE A 91 5.28 0.49 -13.47
CA ILE A 91 5.52 0.86 -12.09
C ILE A 91 6.11 -0.34 -11.35
N GLU A 92 7.40 -0.24 -11.06
CA GLU A 92 8.14 -1.22 -10.28
C GLU A 92 9.01 -0.52 -9.25
N LEU A 93 9.17 -1.13 -8.09
CA LEU A 93 10.02 -0.66 -7.01
C LEU A 93 10.95 -1.76 -6.56
N HIS A 94 12.26 -1.47 -6.57
CA HIS A 94 13.30 -2.33 -6.04
C HIS A 94 14.07 -1.59 -4.96
N ARG A 95 13.91 -1.97 -3.71
CA ARG A 95 14.56 -1.29 -2.57
C ARG A 95 14.93 -2.26 -1.48
N LYS A 96 16.07 -2.04 -0.84
CA LYS A 96 16.42 -2.70 0.41
C LYS A 96 15.46 -2.25 1.51
N PHE A 97 15.16 -3.13 2.45
CA PHE A 97 14.11 -2.92 3.44
C PHE A 97 14.29 -1.62 4.24
N CYS A 98 15.46 -1.40 4.85
CA CYS A 98 15.69 -0.18 5.64
C CYS A 98 15.77 1.08 4.78
N ASP A 99 16.27 0.99 3.56
CA ASP A 99 16.29 2.12 2.62
C ASP A 99 14.87 2.48 2.18
N LEU A 100 14.01 1.49 1.94
CA LEU A 100 12.58 1.70 1.68
C LEU A 100 11.93 2.45 2.84
N MET A 101 12.16 1.99 4.07
CA MET A 101 11.62 2.61 5.28
C MET A 101 12.08 4.05 5.48
N LYS A 102 13.32 4.36 5.12
CA LYS A 102 13.92 5.68 5.35
C LYS A 102 13.60 6.69 4.26
N PHE A 103 13.62 6.27 3.00
CA PHE A 103 13.61 7.18 1.85
C PHE A 103 12.31 7.19 1.06
N ASP A 104 11.50 6.13 1.14
CA ASP A 104 10.22 6.09 0.44
C ASP A 104 9.11 6.73 1.28
N LYS A 105 8.54 7.82 0.77
CA LYS A 105 7.52 8.59 1.50
C LYS A 105 6.13 7.96 1.43
N ILE A 106 5.90 7.05 0.52
CA ILE A 106 4.60 6.41 0.31
C ILE A 106 4.58 5.06 1.04
N ILE A 107 5.33 4.09 0.54
CA ILE A 107 5.33 2.72 1.06
C ILE A 107 6.03 2.65 2.42
N GLY A 108 7.17 3.33 2.57
CA GLY A 108 7.92 3.39 3.83
C GLY A 108 7.09 4.00 4.96
N ASN A 109 6.39 5.11 4.71
CA ASN A 109 5.51 5.72 5.71
C ASN A 109 4.29 4.85 6.02
N MET A 110 3.73 4.17 5.03
CA MET A 110 2.64 3.23 5.23
C MET A 110 3.06 2.06 6.15
N ILE A 111 4.24 1.49 5.92
CA ILE A 111 4.75 0.39 6.75
C ILE A 111 5.02 0.88 8.19
N LYS A 112 5.59 2.07 8.36
CA LYS A 112 5.80 2.69 9.68
C LYS A 112 4.50 2.97 10.42
N TYR A 113 3.45 3.36 9.69
CA TYR A 113 2.13 3.56 10.30
C TYR A 113 1.62 2.28 11.00
N PHE A 114 2.01 1.11 10.53
CA PHE A 114 1.71 -0.17 11.17
C PHE A 114 2.65 -0.53 12.33
N GLY A 115 3.50 0.38 12.75
CA GLY A 115 4.45 0.15 13.84
C GLY A 115 5.64 -0.73 13.43
N ILE A 116 5.85 -0.94 12.14
CA ILE A 116 7.00 -1.67 11.62
C ILE A 116 8.11 -0.65 11.34
N ASP A 117 9.27 -0.84 11.95
CA ASP A 117 10.42 0.02 11.75
C ASP A 117 11.67 -0.82 11.37
N CYS A 118 12.74 -0.13 11.05
CA CYS A 118 14.00 -0.75 10.67
C CYS A 118 15.08 -0.46 11.73
N PRO A 119 15.79 -1.51 12.20
CA PRO A 119 15.70 -2.94 11.82
C PRO A 119 14.47 -3.64 12.39
N LEU A 120 13.84 -4.52 11.60
CA LEU A 120 12.78 -5.40 12.11
C LEU A 120 13.44 -6.63 12.74
N PRO A 121 13.27 -6.88 14.05
CA PRO A 121 13.87 -8.04 14.71
C PRO A 121 13.26 -9.36 14.20
N ALA A 122 14.01 -10.45 14.34
CA ALA A 122 13.45 -11.79 14.15
C ALA A 122 12.38 -12.07 15.20
N GLY A 123 11.35 -12.82 14.83
CA GLY A 123 10.23 -13.14 15.71
C GLY A 123 8.89 -12.97 15.05
N THR A 124 7.84 -12.89 15.87
CA THR A 124 6.46 -12.81 15.42
C THR A 124 5.99 -11.36 15.36
N LEU A 125 5.52 -10.96 14.18
CA LEU A 125 4.77 -9.75 13.95
C LEU A 125 3.32 -10.12 13.67
N ARG A 126 2.41 -9.59 14.49
CA ARG A 126 0.98 -9.82 14.31
C ARG A 126 0.26 -8.47 14.24
N LEU A 127 -0.35 -8.22 13.09
CA LEU A 127 -1.19 -7.05 12.84
C LEU A 127 -2.63 -7.53 12.60
N ILE A 128 -3.56 -7.06 13.41
CA ILE A 128 -4.96 -7.49 13.35
C ILE A 128 -5.83 -6.27 13.07
N ASN A 129 -6.75 -6.43 12.12
CA ASN A 129 -7.74 -5.40 11.76
C ASN A 129 -7.11 -4.06 11.35
N VAL A 130 -6.05 -4.15 10.57
CA VAL A 130 -5.36 -2.96 10.06
C VAL A 130 -6.07 -2.44 8.83
N THR A 131 -6.40 -1.16 8.81
CA THR A 131 -6.92 -0.46 7.64
C THR A 131 -5.80 0.27 6.92
N VAL A 132 -5.77 0.17 5.60
CA VAL A 132 -4.80 0.93 4.80
C VAL A 132 -5.34 2.34 4.58
N VAL A 133 -4.70 3.31 5.22
CA VAL A 133 -4.98 4.73 5.01
C VAL A 133 -3.82 5.31 4.21
N LEU A 134 -4.05 5.63 2.96
CA LEU A 134 -3.04 6.20 2.07
C LEU A 134 -3.30 7.70 1.82
N ASN A 135 -3.06 8.50 2.86
CA ASN A 135 -3.16 9.96 2.73
C ASN A 135 -2.06 10.58 1.87
N THR A 136 -1.10 9.78 1.44
CA THR A 136 0.11 10.21 0.73
C THR A 136 0.19 9.75 -0.73
N LEU A 137 -0.79 8.97 -1.21
CA LEU A 137 -0.85 8.66 -2.63
C LEU A 137 -1.17 9.91 -3.44
N PRO A 138 -0.59 10.04 -4.64
CA PRO A 138 -1.02 11.06 -5.57
C PRO A 138 -2.52 10.88 -5.83
N ASN A 139 -3.25 12.00 -5.92
CA ASN A 139 -4.70 12.03 -6.13
C ASN A 139 -5.17 11.33 -7.42
N VAL A 140 -4.24 10.92 -8.25
CA VAL A 140 -4.49 10.18 -9.48
C VAL A 140 -3.57 8.97 -9.50
N PHE A 141 -4.15 7.78 -9.46
CA PHE A 141 -3.43 6.54 -9.71
C PHE A 141 -3.82 6.04 -11.11
N PRO A 142 -2.86 5.59 -11.94
CA PRO A 142 -3.12 5.30 -13.34
C PRO A 142 -4.02 4.07 -13.57
N PHE A 143 -4.24 3.26 -12.54
CA PHE A 143 -5.01 2.02 -12.65
C PHE A 143 -6.23 2.05 -11.73
N GLN A 144 -7.38 1.57 -12.23
CA GLN A 144 -8.56 1.38 -11.39
C GLN A 144 -8.49 0.07 -10.59
N LYS A 145 -7.97 -0.99 -11.20
CA LYS A 145 -7.84 -2.32 -10.58
C LYS A 145 -6.45 -2.85 -10.82
N CYS A 146 -5.82 -3.32 -9.76
CA CYS A 146 -4.40 -3.67 -9.80
C CYS A 146 -4.11 -4.90 -8.93
N ARG A 147 -3.13 -5.70 -9.37
CA ARG A 147 -2.45 -6.70 -8.57
C ARG A 147 -1.07 -6.17 -8.20
N ILE A 148 -0.84 -5.95 -6.93
CA ILE A 148 0.47 -5.59 -6.39
C ILE A 148 1.18 -6.90 -6.04
N ALA A 149 2.15 -7.29 -6.87
CA ALA A 149 2.97 -8.47 -6.63
C ALA A 149 4.22 -8.03 -5.84
N THR A 150 4.43 -8.65 -4.69
CA THR A 150 5.57 -8.38 -3.84
C THR A 150 6.41 -9.65 -3.72
N GLU A 151 7.68 -9.54 -4.07
CA GLU A 151 8.68 -10.56 -3.84
C GLU A 151 9.72 -10.04 -2.86
N VAL A 152 9.99 -10.81 -1.82
CA VAL A 152 11.00 -10.50 -0.79
C VAL A 152 12.18 -11.41 -1.00
N LYS A 153 13.39 -10.84 -1.12
CA LYS A 153 14.63 -11.56 -1.43
C LYS A 153 15.74 -11.27 -0.42
N ILE A 154 16.66 -12.21 -0.28
CA ILE A 154 17.94 -11.96 0.36
C ILE A 154 18.80 -11.11 -0.58
N THR A 155 19.27 -9.97 -0.11
CA THR A 155 20.02 -9.01 -0.94
C THR A 155 21.31 -9.62 -1.52
N ALA A 156 22.02 -10.41 -0.73
CA ALA A 156 23.34 -10.94 -1.13
C ALA A 156 23.25 -12.08 -2.16
N THR A 157 22.26 -12.95 -2.04
CA THR A 157 22.13 -14.18 -2.86
C THR A 157 21.04 -14.09 -3.90
N ASN A 158 20.21 -13.07 -3.84
CA ASN A 158 18.98 -12.92 -4.64
C ASN A 158 17.99 -14.10 -4.46
N GLU A 159 18.16 -14.89 -3.39
CA GLU A 159 17.29 -16.02 -3.04
C GLU A 159 15.91 -15.48 -2.62
N SER A 160 14.84 -16.00 -3.21
CA SER A 160 13.48 -15.61 -2.85
C SER A 160 13.10 -16.17 -1.49
N MET A 161 12.65 -15.31 -0.59
CA MET A 161 12.13 -15.64 0.72
C MET A 161 10.62 -15.89 0.66
N THR A 162 9.89 -15.01 0.01
CA THR A 162 8.43 -15.12 -0.16
C THR A 162 7.95 -14.31 -1.35
N VAL A 163 6.84 -14.77 -1.92
CA VAL A 163 6.09 -14.05 -2.96
C VAL A 163 4.62 -14.01 -2.57
N PHE A 164 4.03 -12.83 -2.58
CA PHE A 164 2.60 -12.68 -2.34
C PHE A 164 1.98 -11.59 -3.23
N HIS A 165 0.70 -11.72 -3.47
CA HIS A 165 -0.08 -10.82 -4.29
C HIS A 165 -1.18 -10.17 -3.47
N ASN A 166 -1.30 -8.85 -3.59
CA ASN A 166 -2.42 -8.06 -3.09
C ASN A 166 -3.26 -7.58 -4.27
N TYR A 167 -4.54 -7.84 -4.24
CA TYR A 167 -5.49 -7.40 -5.26
C TYR A 167 -6.26 -6.22 -4.70
N VAL A 168 -6.19 -5.09 -5.39
CA VAL A 168 -6.75 -3.82 -4.92
C VAL A 168 -7.53 -3.11 -6.02
N THR A 169 -8.54 -2.35 -5.61
CA THR A 169 -9.25 -1.40 -6.47
C THR A 169 -9.00 0.01 -5.94
N PHE A 170 -8.63 0.91 -6.83
CA PHE A 170 -8.49 2.34 -6.56
C PHE A 170 -9.79 3.05 -6.92
N LYS A 171 -10.37 3.76 -5.97
CA LYS A 171 -11.61 4.48 -6.15
C LYS A 171 -11.42 5.96 -5.84
N ASP A 172 -11.83 6.82 -6.77
CA ASP A 172 -11.89 8.25 -6.51
C ASP A 172 -13.04 8.53 -5.56
N THR A 173 -12.74 9.07 -4.40
CA THR A 173 -13.74 9.59 -3.49
C THR A 173 -14.14 10.99 -3.97
N LYS A 174 -15.03 11.08 -4.95
CA LYS A 174 -15.75 12.32 -5.20
C LYS A 174 -16.63 12.57 -3.99
N ARG A 175 -16.44 13.69 -3.33
CA ARG A 175 -17.36 14.14 -2.29
C ARG A 175 -18.73 14.28 -2.94
N THR A 176 -19.66 13.36 -2.64
CA THR A 176 -21.09 13.59 -2.82
C THR A 176 -21.44 14.74 -1.87
N GLY A 177 -21.58 15.95 -2.46
CA GLY A 177 -22.11 17.12 -1.80
C GLY A 177 -23.59 16.97 -1.59
#